data_6c4e8e82aa36dce5d97a2a0af1b37551
#
_entry.id   6c4e8e82aa36dce5d97a2a0af1b37551
#
_cell.length_a   1.000
_cell.length_b   1.000
_cell.length_c   1.000
_cell.angle_alpha   90.00
_cell.angle_beta   90.00
_cell.angle_gamma   90.00
#
_symmetry.space_group_name_H-M   'P 1'
#
loop_
_entity.id
_entity.type
_entity.pdbx_description
1 polymer ?
#
loop_
_entity_poly.entity_id
_entity_poly.type
_entity_poly.pdbx_seq_one_letter_code
_entity_poly.pdbx_strand_id
1 'polypeptide(L)'
;MKKLSDLKDDVLLCVTPKGYDGAVMDKEEFIQSSYYLDRDDVEVAVAKETFASFDLYYAFECIEDDMHEDWLSNVISAIPKEVRERIEAEINGYLEKEPTYYPGETVEW
;
A
#
# COMPACT_ATOMS: atom_id res chain seq x y z
N MET A 1 0.92 13.94 17.01
CA MET A 1 -0.44 13.95 16.39
C MET A 1 -0.63 15.25 15.63
N LYS A 2 -1.07 15.16 14.39
CA LYS A 2 -1.37 16.34 13.57
C LYS A 2 -2.79 16.84 13.81
N LYS A 3 -3.00 18.13 13.66
CA LYS A 3 -4.35 18.71 13.72
C LYS A 3 -4.90 18.82 12.30
N LEU A 4 -6.18 18.51 12.13
CA LEU A 4 -6.84 18.62 10.84
C LEU A 4 -6.71 20.03 10.24
N SER A 5 -6.82 21.05 11.07
CA SER A 5 -6.71 22.46 10.64
C SER A 5 -5.33 22.80 10.05
N ASP A 6 -4.29 22.04 10.38
CA ASP A 6 -2.93 22.28 9.90
C ASP A 6 -2.64 21.59 8.56
N LEU A 7 -3.55 20.76 8.05
CA LEU A 7 -3.39 20.04 6.81
C LEU A 7 -3.95 20.83 5.63
N LYS A 8 -3.33 20.64 4.45
CA LYS A 8 -3.84 21.20 3.21
C LYS A 8 -5.09 20.44 2.76
N ASP A 9 -5.95 21.07 1.97
CA ASP A 9 -7.23 20.48 1.53
C ASP A 9 -7.06 19.23 0.66
N ASP A 10 -5.94 19.08 -0.04
CA ASP A 10 -5.64 17.96 -0.92
C ASP A 10 -4.92 16.79 -0.24
N VAL A 11 -4.64 16.88 1.05
CA VAL A 11 -4.00 15.78 1.78
C VAL A 11 -4.96 14.61 1.89
N LEU A 12 -4.49 13.41 1.50
CA LEU A 12 -5.28 12.20 1.61
C LEU A 12 -5.31 11.69 3.04
N LEU A 13 -6.47 11.27 3.48
CA LEU A 13 -6.73 10.77 4.81
C LEU A 13 -7.31 9.35 4.75
N CYS A 14 -6.92 8.53 5.73
CA CYS A 14 -7.61 7.27 6.03
C CYS A 14 -8.62 7.55 7.12
N VAL A 15 -9.90 7.38 6.82
CA VAL A 15 -11.02 7.67 7.72
C VAL A 15 -11.71 6.36 8.06
N THR A 16 -11.66 5.96 9.32
CA THR A 16 -12.14 4.63 9.75
C THR A 16 -13.15 4.78 10.88
N PRO A 17 -14.45 4.60 10.59
CA PRO A 17 -15.46 4.50 11.64
C PRO A 17 -15.26 3.19 12.43
N LYS A 18 -15.51 3.24 13.73
CA LYS A 18 -15.36 2.07 14.58
C LYS A 18 -16.31 0.94 14.13
N GLY A 19 -15.72 -0.24 13.88
CA GLY A 19 -16.49 -1.42 13.46
C GLY A 19 -16.79 -1.49 11.96
N TYR A 20 -16.27 -0.56 11.17
CA TYR A 20 -16.45 -0.51 9.71
C TYR A 20 -15.11 -0.38 8.99
N ASP A 21 -15.12 -0.74 7.72
CA ASP A 21 -13.95 -0.55 6.88
C ASP A 21 -13.66 0.93 6.68
N GLY A 22 -12.38 1.27 6.60
CA GLY A 22 -11.96 2.63 6.35
C GLY A 22 -12.13 3.04 4.90
N ALA A 23 -12.16 4.35 4.67
CA ALA A 23 -12.16 4.95 3.35
C ALA A 23 -10.99 5.91 3.21
N VAL A 24 -10.49 6.09 1.99
CA VAL A 24 -9.46 7.07 1.67
C VAL A 24 -10.14 8.25 0.97
N MET A 25 -9.91 9.45 1.49
CA MET A 25 -10.48 10.67 0.93
C MET A 25 -9.56 11.84 1.26
N ASP A 26 -9.66 12.93 0.49
CA ASP A 26 -8.91 14.13 0.84
C ASP A 26 -9.60 14.89 1.99
N LYS A 27 -8.87 15.86 2.56
CA LYS A 27 -9.39 16.67 3.67
C LYS A 27 -10.69 17.39 3.28
N GLU A 28 -10.76 17.93 2.08
CA GLU A 28 -11.93 18.67 1.62
C GLU A 28 -13.18 17.78 1.61
N GLU A 29 -13.08 16.56 1.06
CA GLU A 29 -14.17 15.59 1.11
C GLU A 29 -14.58 15.26 2.54
N PHE A 30 -13.60 15.06 3.42
CA PHE A 30 -13.87 14.72 4.81
C PHE A 30 -14.65 15.82 5.54
N ILE A 31 -14.23 17.08 5.41
CA ILE A 31 -14.90 18.19 6.10
C ILE A 31 -16.28 18.52 5.52
N GLN A 32 -16.56 18.08 4.29
CA GLN A 32 -17.88 18.24 3.66
C GLN A 32 -18.81 17.06 3.95
N SER A 33 -18.32 16.00 4.59
CA SER A 33 -19.09 14.81 4.86
C SER A 33 -19.80 14.90 6.21
N SER A 34 -21.10 15.14 6.20
CA SER A 34 -21.90 15.11 7.43
C SER A 34 -21.92 13.74 8.09
N TYR A 35 -21.77 12.67 7.31
CA TYR A 35 -21.77 11.30 7.83
C TYR A 35 -20.65 11.07 8.83
N TYR A 36 -19.43 11.54 8.52
CA TYR A 36 -18.28 11.37 9.43
C TYR A 36 -18.23 12.42 10.53
N LEU A 37 -18.56 13.67 10.22
CA LEU A 37 -18.45 14.76 11.18
C LEU A 37 -19.45 14.65 12.33
N ASP A 38 -20.59 13.97 12.11
CA ASP A 38 -21.60 13.76 13.14
C ASP A 38 -21.30 12.55 14.04
N ARG A 39 -20.20 11.84 13.78
CA ARG A 39 -19.80 10.67 14.55
C ARG A 39 -18.61 11.01 15.45
N ASP A 40 -18.58 10.44 16.65
CA ASP A 40 -17.47 10.58 17.60
C ASP A 40 -16.56 9.35 17.66
N ASP A 41 -16.87 8.31 16.87
CA ASP A 41 -16.16 7.03 16.84
C ASP A 41 -15.26 6.86 15.61
N VAL A 42 -14.93 7.94 14.92
CA VAL A 42 -14.16 7.93 13.69
C VAL A 42 -12.69 8.22 13.97
N GLU A 43 -11.81 7.31 13.54
CA GLU A 43 -10.37 7.51 13.58
C GLU A 43 -9.90 8.08 12.25
N VAL A 44 -9.07 9.11 12.31
CA VAL A 44 -8.51 9.76 11.13
C VAL A 44 -6.99 9.74 11.21
N ALA A 45 -6.35 9.36 10.10
CA ALA A 45 -4.90 9.39 9.97
C ALA A 45 -4.53 9.90 8.58
N VAL A 46 -3.33 10.50 8.47
CA VAL A 46 -2.78 10.84 7.16
C VAL A 46 -2.53 9.55 6.38
N ALA A 47 -3.01 9.46 5.15
CA ALA A 47 -2.80 8.28 4.32
C ALA A 47 -1.34 8.16 3.91
N LYS A 48 -0.76 6.98 4.15
CA LYS A 48 0.59 6.64 3.71
C LYS A 48 0.51 5.85 2.42
N GLU A 49 1.01 6.41 1.35
CA GLU A 49 1.05 5.77 0.04
C GLU A 49 2.11 4.68 0.03
N THR A 50 1.73 3.47 -0.36
CA THR A 50 2.60 2.31 -0.38
C THR A 50 2.42 1.57 -1.69
N PHE A 51 3.53 1.13 -2.28
CA PHE A 51 3.52 0.34 -3.50
C PHE A 51 4.06 -1.05 -3.23
N ALA A 52 3.43 -2.06 -3.86
CA ALA A 52 3.99 -3.40 -3.88
C ALA A 52 5.21 -3.43 -4.79
N SER A 53 6.14 -4.34 -4.51
CA SER A 53 7.29 -4.58 -5.38
C SER A 53 7.38 -6.07 -5.68
N PHE A 54 7.83 -6.41 -6.89
CA PHE A 54 8.04 -7.78 -7.33
C PHE A 54 9.52 -8.10 -7.32
N ASP A 55 9.87 -9.20 -6.63
CA ASP A 55 11.21 -9.78 -6.61
C ASP A 55 11.09 -11.21 -7.12
N LEU A 56 11.75 -11.50 -8.22
CA LEU A 56 11.67 -12.80 -8.89
C LEU A 56 12.19 -13.93 -8.00
N TYR A 57 13.29 -13.69 -7.29
CA TYR A 57 13.85 -14.67 -6.39
C TYR A 57 12.87 -15.04 -5.27
N TYR A 58 12.26 -14.05 -4.66
CA TYR A 58 11.26 -14.26 -3.60
C TYR A 58 10.04 -15.02 -4.13
N ALA A 59 9.58 -14.70 -5.34
CA ALA A 59 8.46 -15.41 -5.95
C ALA A 59 8.78 -16.91 -6.13
N PHE A 60 10.01 -17.23 -6.51
CA PHE A 60 10.44 -18.62 -6.64
C PHE A 60 10.67 -19.30 -5.30
N GLU A 61 11.10 -18.56 -4.27
CA GLU A 61 11.17 -19.09 -2.92
C GLU A 61 9.81 -19.59 -2.41
N CYS A 62 8.74 -18.91 -2.78
CA CYS A 62 7.38 -19.32 -2.40
C CYS A 62 6.98 -20.65 -3.06
N ILE A 63 7.62 -21.02 -4.16
CA ILE A 63 7.34 -22.26 -4.88
C ILE A 63 8.22 -23.42 -4.40
N GLU A 64 9.43 -23.12 -3.90
CA GLU A 64 10.46 -24.13 -3.65
C GLU A 64 10.09 -25.21 -2.64
N ASP A 65 9.17 -24.91 -1.71
CA ASP A 65 8.72 -25.87 -0.68
C ASP A 65 8.15 -27.17 -1.28
N ASP A 66 7.61 -27.09 -2.50
CA ASP A 66 7.04 -28.22 -3.22
C ASP A 66 8.03 -28.89 -4.17
N MET A 67 9.28 -28.42 -4.21
CA MET A 67 10.28 -28.85 -5.19
C MET A 67 11.48 -29.50 -4.51
N HIS A 68 12.37 -30.10 -5.32
CA HIS A 68 13.58 -30.72 -4.79
C HIS A 68 14.58 -29.67 -4.25
N GLU A 69 15.52 -30.13 -3.42
CA GLU A 69 16.46 -29.29 -2.67
C GLU A 69 17.21 -28.26 -3.52
N ASP A 70 17.65 -28.64 -4.72
CA ASP A 70 18.47 -27.78 -5.59
C ASP A 70 17.65 -26.97 -6.61
N TRP A 71 16.32 -27.08 -6.57
CA TRP A 71 15.44 -26.50 -7.58
C TRP A 71 15.61 -24.98 -7.73
N LEU A 72 15.55 -24.25 -6.63
CA LEU A 72 15.63 -22.78 -6.65
C LEU A 72 16.94 -22.29 -7.25
N SER A 73 18.05 -22.84 -6.78
CA SER A 73 19.39 -22.51 -7.25
C SER A 73 19.55 -22.80 -8.75
N ASN A 74 19.02 -23.95 -9.21
CA ASN A 74 19.09 -24.37 -10.61
C ASN A 74 18.26 -23.44 -11.51
N VAL A 75 17.04 -23.09 -11.09
CA VAL A 75 16.15 -22.25 -11.89
C VAL A 75 16.72 -20.82 -12.00
N ILE A 76 17.14 -20.23 -10.88
CA ILE A 76 17.70 -18.88 -10.87
C ILE A 76 18.96 -18.82 -11.75
N SER A 77 19.83 -19.80 -11.65
CA SER A 77 21.04 -19.86 -12.47
C SER A 77 20.77 -20.06 -13.97
N ALA A 78 19.65 -20.71 -14.31
CA ALA A 78 19.26 -20.95 -15.69
C ALA A 78 18.70 -19.72 -16.39
N ILE A 79 18.19 -18.74 -15.63
CA ILE A 79 17.62 -17.51 -16.19
C ILE A 79 18.73 -16.46 -16.28
N PRO A 80 19.06 -15.96 -17.49
CA PRO A 80 20.06 -14.89 -17.63
C PRO A 80 19.71 -13.66 -16.80
N LYS A 81 20.72 -12.99 -16.27
CA LYS A 81 20.55 -11.80 -15.44
C LYS A 81 19.71 -10.72 -16.12
N GLU A 82 19.97 -10.49 -17.40
CA GLU A 82 19.25 -9.48 -18.20
C GLU A 82 17.76 -9.81 -18.31
N VAL A 83 17.41 -11.09 -18.41
CA VAL A 83 16.02 -11.54 -18.47
C VAL A 83 15.33 -11.32 -17.13
N ARG A 84 16.01 -11.67 -16.04
CA ARG A 84 15.46 -11.44 -14.68
C ARG A 84 15.20 -9.97 -14.41
N GLU A 85 16.16 -9.13 -14.73
CA GLU A 85 16.04 -7.67 -14.53
C GLU A 85 14.92 -7.08 -15.38
N ARG A 86 14.77 -7.55 -16.63
CA ARG A 86 13.70 -7.10 -17.51
C ARG A 86 12.32 -7.48 -17.00
N ILE A 87 12.15 -8.72 -16.54
CA ILE A 87 10.88 -9.19 -15.99
C ILE A 87 10.50 -8.38 -14.75
N GLU A 88 11.44 -8.19 -13.84
CA GLU A 88 11.22 -7.40 -12.63
C GLU A 88 10.85 -5.96 -12.95
N ALA A 89 11.57 -5.33 -13.90
CA ALA A 89 11.30 -3.96 -14.30
C ALA A 89 9.92 -3.80 -14.94
N GLU A 90 9.52 -4.73 -15.80
CA GLU A 90 8.20 -4.69 -16.43
C GLU A 90 7.07 -4.83 -15.42
N ILE A 91 7.17 -5.79 -14.52
CA ILE A 91 6.15 -6.03 -13.50
C ILE A 91 6.07 -4.85 -12.52
N ASN A 92 7.20 -4.38 -12.04
CA ASN A 92 7.25 -3.25 -11.11
C ASN A 92 6.71 -1.95 -11.75
N GLY A 93 6.87 -1.79 -13.06
CA GLY A 93 6.28 -0.66 -13.78
C GLY A 93 4.76 -0.64 -13.71
N TYR A 94 4.11 -1.81 -13.69
CA TYR A 94 2.67 -1.89 -13.48
C TYR A 94 2.27 -1.67 -12.02
N LEU A 95 3.06 -2.22 -11.09
CA LEU A 95 2.77 -2.10 -9.66
C LEU A 95 2.85 -0.65 -9.15
N GLU A 96 3.72 0.16 -9.73
CA GLU A 96 3.87 1.57 -9.40
C GLU A 96 2.63 2.41 -9.71
N LYS A 97 1.72 1.89 -10.53
CA LYS A 97 0.49 2.58 -10.92
C LYS A 97 -0.68 2.30 -9.99
N GLU A 98 -0.53 1.34 -9.08
CA GLU A 98 -1.60 0.91 -8.18
C GLU A 98 -1.15 1.02 -6.72
N PRO A 99 -1.22 2.23 -6.15
CA PRO A 99 -0.86 2.41 -4.75
C PRO A 99 -1.90 1.83 -3.81
N THR A 100 -1.43 1.42 -2.64
CA THR A 100 -2.28 1.07 -1.50
C THR A 100 -2.03 2.10 -0.41
N TYR A 101 -3.08 2.51 0.29
CA TYR A 101 -2.98 3.52 1.33
C TYR A 101 -3.20 2.87 2.70
N TYR A 102 -2.28 3.12 3.62
CA TYR A 102 -2.36 2.68 5.01
C TYR A 102 -2.44 3.88 5.93
N PRO A 103 -3.06 3.75 7.12
CA PRO A 103 -3.05 4.80 8.10
C PRO A 103 -1.62 5.14 8.53
N GLY A 104 -1.25 6.40 8.43
CA GLY A 104 0.02 6.93 8.91
C GLY A 104 -0.16 7.66 10.22
N GLU A 105 0.32 8.91 10.29
CA GLU A 105 0.22 9.73 11.50
C GLU A 105 -1.24 10.04 11.84
N THR A 106 -1.62 9.83 13.10
CA THR A 106 -2.96 10.11 13.59
C THR A 106 -3.29 11.60 13.50
N VAL A 107 -4.53 11.91 13.14
CA VAL A 107 -5.03 13.27 13.00
C VAL A 107 -6.08 13.55 14.08
N GLU A 108 -5.91 14.67 14.78
CA GLU A 108 -6.89 15.21 15.72
C GLU A 108 -7.85 16.11 14.94
N TRP A 109 -9.15 15.87 15.12
CA TRP A 109 -10.20 16.63 14.43
C TRP A 109 -11.43 16.94 15.32
#